data_7f4025cca02b63e9a7b7a5ec69b4ee6e
#
_entry.id   7f4025cca02b63e9a7b7a5ec69b4ee6e
#
_cell.length_a   1.000
_cell.length_b   1.000
_cell.length_c   1.000
_cell.angle_alpha   90.00
_cell.angle_beta   90.00
_cell.angle_gamma   90.00
#
_symmetry.space_group_name_H-M   'P 1'
#
loop_
_entity.id
_entity.type
_entity.pdbx_description
1 polymer ?
#
loop_
_entity_poly.entity_id
_entity_poly.type
_entity_poly.pdbx_seq_one_letter_code
_entity_poly.pdbx_strand_id
1 'polypeptide(L)'
;NWYNNGDGGYNDGWSYRNDGVDVEKNTNSNGYPYNVGWTETGEWLGYTVENVTQGTYNINISIASNGTAGMFFIQINGVNISVVNVPTSTGGWYNWRDVTIPNVEISSGEQFIRLQIVQGGFNIESITFETVLNTTTEDIIANDFNVEKAYPNPFNNEIKIPITSNGQELVSAKIYNLKGEFITNIATGIISEGKHVLRWSGMNSKNKNAPSGTYLLIIDNEKTFHSQK
;
A
#
# COMPACT_ATOMS: atom_id res chain seq x y z
N ASN A 1 7.31 10.75 12.96
CA ASN A 1 6.90 9.61 13.80
C ASN A 1 7.24 8.31 13.09
N TRP A 2 7.71 7.36 13.83
CA TRP A 2 8.13 6.03 13.36
C TRP A 2 7.81 4.98 14.43
N TYR A 3 7.76 3.76 14.05
CA TYR A 3 7.73 2.60 14.92
C TYR A 3 8.60 1.52 14.30
N ASN A 4 9.60 1.07 15.05
CA ASN A 4 10.28 -0.18 14.77
C ASN A 4 9.91 -1.21 15.86
N ASN A 5 10.22 -2.47 15.68
CA ASN A 5 9.86 -3.53 16.63
C ASN A 5 10.86 -3.69 17.79
N GLY A 6 11.70 -2.69 18.04
CA GLY A 6 12.52 -2.58 19.24
C GLY A 6 13.96 -3.05 19.12
N ASP A 7 14.50 -3.15 17.92
CA ASP A 7 15.91 -3.49 17.67
C ASP A 7 16.88 -2.31 17.87
N GLY A 8 16.36 -1.08 18.08
CA GLY A 8 17.15 0.12 18.36
C GLY A 8 17.43 0.99 17.13
N GLY A 9 17.13 0.52 15.94
CA GLY A 9 17.32 1.22 14.68
C GLY A 9 18.80 1.49 14.31
N TYR A 10 19.08 1.53 13.02
CA TYR A 10 20.36 1.96 12.47
C TYR A 10 20.21 3.35 11.84
N ASN A 11 21.16 4.25 12.05
CA ASN A 11 21.09 5.61 11.54
C ASN A 11 22.48 6.12 11.10
N ASP A 12 23.15 5.37 10.22
CA ASP A 12 24.49 5.69 9.71
C ASP A 12 25.42 6.26 10.81
N GLY A 13 25.49 5.57 11.97
CA GLY A 13 26.24 6.02 13.14
C GLY A 13 25.61 7.24 13.84
N TRP A 14 24.31 7.44 13.73
CA TRP A 14 23.53 8.57 14.29
C TRP A 14 23.91 9.94 13.67
N SER A 15 24.49 9.92 12.47
CA SER A 15 24.94 11.13 11.80
C SER A 15 23.83 11.92 11.10
N TYR A 16 22.71 11.27 10.78
CA TYR A 16 21.59 11.89 10.09
C TYR A 16 20.44 12.28 11.04
N ARG A 17 19.96 11.36 11.88
CA ARG A 17 18.90 11.57 12.86
C ARG A 17 19.28 10.86 14.15
N ASN A 18 18.77 11.35 15.27
CA ASN A 18 18.91 10.69 16.56
C ASN A 18 17.55 10.17 17.06
N ASP A 19 16.97 9.28 16.28
CA ASP A 19 15.74 8.55 16.60
C ASP A 19 15.93 7.10 16.17
N GLY A 20 15.02 6.22 16.29
CA GLY A 20 15.22 4.81 15.98
C GLY A 20 14.94 4.42 14.53
N VAL A 21 14.78 5.34 13.59
CA VAL A 21 14.57 5.01 12.18
C VAL A 21 15.86 4.47 11.58
N ASP A 22 15.76 3.34 10.88
CA ASP A 22 16.87 2.74 10.16
C ASP A 22 17.20 3.51 8.89
N VAL A 23 18.21 4.37 8.98
CA VAL A 23 18.63 5.26 7.88
C VAL A 23 20.10 5.00 7.53
N GLU A 24 20.35 4.79 6.25
CA GLU A 24 21.70 4.61 5.73
C GLU A 24 22.03 5.57 4.59
N LYS A 25 23.32 5.71 4.28
CA LYS A 25 23.77 6.46 3.10
C LYS A 25 23.38 5.72 1.82
N ASN A 26 22.76 6.48 0.94
CA ASN A 26 22.41 5.99 -0.37
C ASN A 26 23.62 6.07 -1.31
N THR A 27 24.16 4.92 -1.71
CA THR A 27 25.36 4.83 -2.55
C THR A 27 25.08 4.95 -4.04
N ASN A 28 23.82 4.84 -4.45
CA ASN A 28 23.36 4.97 -5.85
C ASN A 28 22.13 5.87 -5.92
N SER A 29 22.30 7.10 -5.47
CA SER A 29 21.21 8.06 -5.27
C SER A 29 20.82 8.77 -6.57
N ASN A 30 19.53 8.94 -6.78
CA ASN A 30 18.95 9.85 -7.77
C ASN A 30 18.81 11.29 -7.23
N GLY A 31 19.69 11.69 -6.32
CA GLY A 31 19.69 13.02 -5.68
C GLY A 31 19.36 12.99 -4.18
N TYR A 32 19.02 11.82 -3.63
CA TYR A 32 18.72 11.66 -2.21
C TYR A 32 19.89 10.98 -1.48
N PRO A 33 20.55 11.67 -0.54
CA PRO A 33 21.79 11.16 0.09
C PRO A 33 21.56 10.01 1.07
N TYR A 34 20.32 9.79 1.49
CA TYR A 34 19.92 8.77 2.46
C TYR A 34 18.69 8.01 2.00
N ASN A 35 18.52 6.79 2.50
CA ASN A 35 17.33 5.98 2.37
C ASN A 35 16.96 5.33 3.71
N VAL A 36 15.72 4.97 3.88
CA VAL A 36 15.28 4.08 4.95
C VAL A 36 15.51 2.64 4.49
N GLY A 37 16.23 1.87 5.30
CA GLY A 37 16.52 0.45 5.07
C GLY A 37 15.96 -0.44 6.17
N TRP A 38 16.33 -1.71 6.15
CA TRP A 38 15.97 -2.73 7.16
C TRP A 38 14.49 -2.73 7.57
N THR A 39 13.61 -2.43 6.63
CA THR A 39 12.16 -2.40 6.93
C THR A 39 11.69 -3.75 7.41
N GLU A 40 10.94 -3.77 8.52
CA GLU A 40 10.37 -4.99 9.12
C GLU A 40 8.85 -4.97 9.17
N THR A 41 8.28 -6.16 9.29
CA THR A 41 6.82 -6.33 9.38
C THR A 41 6.27 -5.71 10.67
N GLY A 42 5.25 -4.88 10.53
CA GLY A 42 4.59 -4.18 11.64
C GLY A 42 5.12 -2.76 11.88
N GLU A 43 6.26 -2.40 11.31
CA GLU A 43 6.79 -1.04 11.37
C GLU A 43 5.93 -0.04 10.58
N TRP A 44 6.11 1.23 10.86
CA TRP A 44 5.51 2.30 10.08
C TRP A 44 6.39 3.56 10.07
N LEU A 45 6.29 4.30 8.99
CA LEU A 45 6.92 5.59 8.80
C LEU A 45 5.84 6.65 8.67
N GLY A 46 5.99 7.78 9.34
CA GLY A 46 5.04 8.89 9.30
C GLY A 46 5.70 10.20 8.91
N TYR A 47 5.07 10.91 7.98
CA TYR A 47 5.52 12.19 7.45
C TYR A 47 4.38 13.21 7.56
N THR A 48 4.68 14.39 8.08
CA THR A 48 3.79 15.54 8.00
C THR A 48 4.22 16.40 6.82
N VAL A 49 3.29 16.66 5.92
CA VAL A 49 3.49 17.51 4.74
C VAL A 49 2.61 18.73 4.91
N GLU A 50 3.23 19.90 4.95
CA GLU A 50 2.53 21.19 5.13
C GLU A 50 2.24 21.87 3.81
N ASN A 51 1.28 22.79 3.81
CA ASN A 51 0.94 23.65 2.67
C ASN A 51 0.58 22.91 1.38
N VAL A 52 -0.01 21.73 1.50
CA VAL A 52 -0.49 20.97 0.33
C VAL A 52 -1.61 21.76 -0.36
N THR A 53 -1.54 21.91 -1.66
CA THR A 53 -2.63 22.44 -2.48
C THR A 53 -3.63 21.33 -2.77
N GLN A 54 -4.93 21.62 -2.66
CA GLN A 54 -5.94 20.65 -3.06
C GLN A 54 -5.80 20.27 -4.53
N GLY A 55 -5.85 18.98 -4.83
CA GLY A 55 -5.73 18.49 -6.20
C GLY A 55 -5.63 16.99 -6.31
N THR A 56 -5.52 16.54 -7.56
CA THR A 56 -5.23 15.16 -7.90
C THR A 56 -3.72 14.98 -8.09
N TYR A 57 -3.15 13.97 -7.48
CA TYR A 57 -1.71 13.70 -7.48
C TYR A 57 -1.39 12.28 -7.89
N ASN A 58 -0.30 12.09 -8.60
CA ASN A 58 0.39 10.81 -8.66
C ASN A 58 1.40 10.78 -7.50
N ILE A 59 1.33 9.73 -6.68
CA ILE A 59 2.31 9.52 -5.60
C ILE A 59 3.32 8.50 -6.11
N ASN A 60 4.58 8.92 -6.28
CA ASN A 60 5.67 8.04 -6.67
C ASN A 60 6.52 7.71 -5.45
N ILE A 61 6.78 6.43 -5.24
CA ILE A 61 7.58 5.92 -4.13
C ILE A 61 8.75 5.16 -4.71
N SER A 62 9.96 5.65 -4.47
CA SER A 62 11.20 5.02 -4.94
C SER A 62 11.63 3.94 -3.95
N ILE A 63 11.67 2.69 -4.40
CA ILE A 63 11.93 1.50 -3.60
C ILE A 63 13.07 0.67 -4.17
N ALA A 64 13.76 -0.07 -3.31
CA ALA A 64 14.72 -1.10 -3.73
C ALA A 64 14.57 -2.36 -2.89
N SER A 65 14.81 -3.52 -3.50
CA SER A 65 14.73 -4.83 -2.86
C SER A 65 15.74 -5.82 -3.44
N ASN A 66 16.14 -6.80 -2.62
CA ASN A 66 17.15 -7.78 -3.03
C ASN A 66 16.85 -9.16 -2.44
N GLY A 67 15.97 -9.91 -3.11
CA GLY A 67 15.68 -11.30 -2.77
C GLY A 67 14.42 -11.54 -1.93
N THR A 68 13.76 -10.49 -1.41
CA THR A 68 12.53 -10.62 -0.63
C THR A 68 11.46 -9.69 -1.17
N ALA A 69 10.28 -10.22 -1.43
CA ALA A 69 9.11 -9.40 -1.74
C ALA A 69 8.65 -8.65 -0.49
N GLY A 70 8.24 -7.40 -0.65
CA GLY A 70 7.70 -6.58 0.45
C GLY A 70 6.28 -6.12 0.16
N MET A 71 5.65 -5.52 1.17
CA MET A 71 4.32 -4.91 1.04
C MET A 71 4.12 -3.84 2.10
N PHE A 72 3.52 -2.72 1.73
CA PHE A 72 3.11 -1.70 2.67
C PHE A 72 1.82 -0.99 2.23
N PHE A 73 1.11 -0.40 3.19
CA PHE A 73 0.00 0.52 2.91
C PHE A 73 0.51 1.94 2.92
N ILE A 74 -0.04 2.78 2.04
CA ILE A 74 0.02 4.21 2.18
C ILE A 74 -1.32 4.73 2.71
N GLN A 75 -1.23 5.57 3.73
CA GLN A 75 -2.38 6.23 4.35
C GLN A 75 -2.17 7.73 4.27
N ILE A 76 -3.27 8.48 4.06
CA ILE A 76 -3.30 9.93 4.20
C ILE A 76 -4.36 10.25 5.26
N ASN A 77 -3.98 10.95 6.32
CA ASN A 77 -4.87 11.30 7.45
C ASN A 77 -5.63 10.08 8.03
N GLY A 78 -4.97 8.94 8.09
CA GLY A 78 -5.55 7.69 8.60
C GLY A 78 -6.44 6.93 7.62
N VAL A 79 -6.65 7.45 6.42
CA VAL A 79 -7.39 6.77 5.34
C VAL A 79 -6.40 5.96 4.49
N ASN A 80 -6.67 4.68 4.29
CA ASN A 80 -5.89 3.86 3.36
C ASN A 80 -6.13 4.32 1.93
N ILE A 81 -5.06 4.70 1.24
CA ILE A 81 -5.10 5.15 -0.15
C ILE A 81 -4.81 3.97 -1.08
N SER A 82 -3.73 3.24 -0.79
CA SER A 82 -3.30 2.13 -1.63
C SER A 82 -2.45 1.12 -0.86
N VAL A 83 -2.27 -0.03 -1.49
CA VAL A 83 -1.28 -1.04 -1.11
C VAL A 83 -0.19 -1.06 -2.17
N VAL A 84 1.04 -1.07 -1.73
CA VAL A 84 2.21 -1.17 -2.61
C VAL A 84 2.84 -2.54 -2.42
N ASN A 85 2.91 -3.32 -3.49
CA ASN A 85 3.71 -4.53 -3.54
C ASN A 85 5.11 -4.18 -4.02
N VAL A 86 6.09 -4.55 -3.21
CA VAL A 86 7.49 -4.43 -3.54
C VAL A 86 7.94 -5.71 -4.23
N PRO A 87 8.53 -5.67 -5.42
CA PRO A 87 8.98 -6.87 -6.12
C PRO A 87 10.06 -7.60 -5.31
N THR A 88 10.21 -8.90 -5.53
CA THR A 88 11.23 -9.72 -4.86
C THR A 88 12.63 -9.16 -5.05
N SER A 89 12.92 -8.56 -6.20
CA SER A 89 14.19 -7.90 -6.45
C SER A 89 14.04 -6.78 -7.48
N THR A 90 14.64 -5.64 -7.18
CA THR A 90 14.88 -4.55 -8.14
C THR A 90 16.28 -4.64 -8.76
N GLY A 91 17.06 -5.66 -8.38
CA GLY A 91 18.43 -5.86 -8.80
C GLY A 91 19.48 -5.50 -7.74
N GLY A 92 19.06 -5.09 -6.54
CA GLY A 92 19.94 -4.77 -5.42
C GLY A 92 19.33 -3.70 -4.50
N TRP A 93 19.91 -3.55 -3.30
CA TRP A 93 19.44 -2.65 -2.24
C TRP A 93 19.49 -1.16 -2.60
N TYR A 94 20.17 -0.77 -3.66
CA TYR A 94 20.30 0.61 -4.18
C TYR A 94 19.92 0.71 -5.66
N ASN A 95 19.26 -0.31 -6.21
CA ASN A 95 18.70 -0.25 -7.56
C ASN A 95 17.24 0.19 -7.46
N TRP A 96 17.06 1.49 -7.49
CA TRP A 96 15.79 2.15 -7.27
C TRP A 96 14.81 1.93 -8.40
N ARG A 97 13.55 1.71 -8.03
CA ARG A 97 12.41 1.60 -8.94
C ARG A 97 11.24 2.35 -8.35
N ASP A 98 10.63 3.20 -9.14
CA ASP A 98 9.43 3.91 -8.74
C ASP A 98 8.19 3.02 -8.85
N VAL A 99 7.36 3.09 -7.84
CA VAL A 99 5.99 2.58 -7.83
C VAL A 99 5.07 3.78 -7.76
N THR A 100 4.20 3.92 -8.77
CA THR A 100 3.26 5.05 -8.85
C THR A 100 1.89 4.64 -8.37
N ILE A 101 1.30 5.45 -7.48
CA ILE A 101 -0.11 5.40 -7.10
C ILE A 101 -0.78 6.57 -7.80
N PRO A 102 -1.56 6.32 -8.86
CA PRO A 102 -2.10 7.39 -9.70
C PRO A 102 -3.39 7.98 -9.12
N ASN A 103 -3.67 9.22 -9.50
CA ASN A 103 -4.96 9.91 -9.32
C ASN A 103 -5.46 9.95 -7.86
N VAL A 104 -4.58 10.24 -6.91
CA VAL A 104 -4.94 10.39 -5.50
C VAL A 104 -5.45 11.80 -5.25
N GLU A 105 -6.71 11.90 -4.78
CA GLU A 105 -7.29 13.18 -4.35
C GLU A 105 -6.75 13.57 -2.98
N ILE A 106 -6.10 14.73 -2.88
CA ILE A 106 -5.52 15.25 -1.65
C ILE A 106 -6.15 16.62 -1.35
N SER A 107 -6.61 16.80 -0.12
CA SER A 107 -7.17 18.07 0.36
C SER A 107 -6.06 19.10 0.60
N SER A 108 -6.41 20.37 0.65
CA SER A 108 -5.48 21.44 1.00
C SER A 108 -5.07 21.40 2.48
N GLY A 109 -3.92 22.00 2.79
CA GLY A 109 -3.41 22.16 4.14
C GLY A 109 -2.43 21.09 4.55
N GLU A 110 -2.30 20.87 5.87
CA GLU A 110 -1.41 19.85 6.42
C GLU A 110 -1.98 18.44 6.17
N GLN A 111 -1.11 17.53 5.74
CA GLN A 111 -1.45 16.12 5.52
C GLN A 111 -0.48 15.23 6.31
N PHE A 112 -1.01 14.20 6.96
CA PHE A 112 -0.20 13.18 7.60
C PHE A 112 -0.17 11.92 6.72
N ILE A 113 1.01 11.64 6.16
CA ILE A 113 1.27 10.47 5.32
C ILE A 113 1.86 9.37 6.20
N ARG A 114 1.30 8.17 6.13
CA ARG A 114 1.82 7.00 6.84
C ARG A 114 2.05 5.85 5.88
N LEU A 115 3.24 5.27 5.93
CA LEU A 115 3.56 3.98 5.31
C LEU A 115 3.52 2.91 6.41
N GLN A 116 2.58 1.98 6.34
CA GLN A 116 2.49 0.85 7.25
C GLN A 116 3.07 -0.39 6.59
N ILE A 117 4.20 -0.87 7.11
CA ILE A 117 4.88 -2.05 6.58
C ILE A 117 4.10 -3.32 6.96
N VAL A 118 3.66 -4.07 5.97
CA VAL A 118 2.96 -5.35 6.13
C VAL A 118 3.92 -6.51 6.01
N GLN A 119 4.86 -6.38 5.10
CA GLN A 119 5.96 -7.31 4.89
C GLN A 119 7.20 -6.49 4.56
N GLY A 120 8.20 -6.54 5.43
CA GLY A 120 9.45 -5.81 5.28
C GLY A 120 10.42 -6.48 4.31
N GLY A 121 11.67 -6.02 4.31
CA GLY A 121 12.75 -6.54 3.46
C GLY A 121 12.96 -5.71 2.19
N PHE A 122 12.76 -4.41 2.26
CA PHE A 122 13.00 -3.46 1.18
C PHE A 122 13.48 -2.11 1.72
N ASN A 123 14.05 -1.30 0.86
CA ASN A 123 14.47 0.06 1.15
C ASN A 123 13.52 1.07 0.50
N ILE A 124 13.44 2.27 1.09
CA ILE A 124 12.65 3.40 0.57
C ILE A 124 13.59 4.60 0.45
N GLU A 125 13.73 5.16 -0.75
CA GLU A 125 14.54 6.35 -1.01
C GLU A 125 13.75 7.64 -0.85
N SER A 126 12.58 7.71 -1.50
CA SER A 126 11.77 8.93 -1.56
C SER A 126 10.30 8.66 -1.76
N ILE A 127 9.50 9.66 -1.41
CA ILE A 127 8.08 9.76 -1.75
C ILE A 127 7.88 11.12 -2.40
N THR A 128 7.40 11.15 -3.63
CA THR A 128 7.14 12.39 -4.37
C THR A 128 5.68 12.50 -4.78
N PHE A 129 5.18 13.71 -4.86
CA PHE A 129 3.80 14.04 -5.23
C PHE A 129 3.84 14.90 -6.49
N GLU A 130 3.33 14.38 -7.58
CA GLU A 130 3.24 15.06 -8.85
C GLU A 130 1.79 15.45 -9.13
N THR A 131 1.52 16.72 -9.36
CA THR A 131 0.16 17.19 -9.71
C THR A 131 -0.26 16.63 -11.07
N VAL A 132 -1.43 16.00 -11.09
CA VAL A 132 -2.08 15.65 -12.36
C VAL A 132 -2.77 16.91 -12.91
N LEU A 133 -2.16 17.54 -13.92
CA LEU A 133 -2.81 18.63 -14.63
C LEU A 133 -3.95 18.04 -15.46
N ASN A 134 -5.18 18.26 -15.02
CA ASN A 134 -6.36 17.96 -15.82
C ASN A 134 -6.41 18.95 -17.02
N THR A 135 -5.62 18.67 -18.05
CA THR A 135 -5.97 19.19 -19.38
C THR A 135 -7.26 18.47 -19.78
N THR A 136 -8.35 19.21 -19.85
CA THR A 136 -9.66 18.73 -20.27
C THR A 136 -9.62 18.18 -21.69
N THR A 137 -9.20 16.95 -21.80
CA THR A 137 -9.61 16.02 -22.84
C THR A 137 -10.12 14.82 -22.05
N GLU A 138 -11.43 14.61 -22.13
CA GLU A 138 -12.08 13.43 -21.56
C GLU A 138 -11.56 12.17 -22.29
N ASP A 139 -10.37 11.74 -21.99
CA ASP A 139 -10.05 10.32 -22.06
C ASP A 139 -10.52 9.75 -20.71
N ILE A 140 -11.81 9.43 -20.66
CA ILE A 140 -12.35 8.46 -19.72
C ILE A 140 -11.58 7.18 -20.03
N ILE A 141 -10.44 6.96 -19.33
CA ILE A 141 -9.93 5.62 -19.16
C ILE A 141 -11.02 4.96 -18.33
N ALA A 142 -11.92 4.25 -19.00
CA ALA A 142 -12.89 3.42 -18.35
C ALA A 142 -12.09 2.55 -17.37
N ASN A 143 -12.33 2.74 -16.07
CA ASN A 143 -11.75 1.85 -15.06
C ASN A 143 -12.32 0.47 -15.39
N ASP A 144 -11.52 -0.35 -16.07
CA ASP A 144 -11.92 -1.67 -16.54
C ASP A 144 -12.30 -2.59 -15.38
N PHE A 145 -11.95 -2.19 -14.15
CA PHE A 145 -12.22 -2.93 -12.93
C PHE A 145 -12.69 -2.01 -11.80
N ASN A 146 -13.86 -2.27 -11.25
CA ASN A 146 -14.44 -1.51 -10.16
C ASN A 146 -14.77 -2.39 -8.96
N VAL A 147 -14.48 -1.90 -7.75
CA VAL A 147 -14.81 -2.55 -6.47
C VAL A 147 -15.79 -1.67 -5.71
N GLU A 148 -16.97 -2.19 -5.48
CA GLU A 148 -18.00 -1.49 -4.70
C GLU A 148 -17.77 -1.69 -3.19
N LYS A 149 -18.47 -0.91 -2.37
CA LYS A 149 -18.39 -1.06 -0.90
C LYS A 149 -18.87 -2.44 -0.47
N ALA A 150 -18.06 -3.08 0.37
CA ALA A 150 -18.43 -4.35 0.98
C ALA A 150 -19.61 -4.20 1.95
N TYR A 151 -20.54 -5.14 1.89
CA TYR A 151 -21.74 -5.12 2.73
C TYR A 151 -22.19 -6.54 3.18
N PRO A 152 -22.90 -6.65 4.32
CA PRO A 152 -23.05 -5.61 5.34
C PRO A 152 -21.73 -5.29 6.04
N ASN A 153 -21.56 -4.06 6.50
CA ASN A 153 -20.42 -3.66 7.31
C ASN A 153 -20.91 -2.76 8.46
N PRO A 154 -20.88 -3.19 9.75
CA PRO A 154 -20.33 -4.46 10.23
C PRO A 154 -21.09 -5.69 9.73
N PHE A 155 -20.40 -6.83 9.63
CA PHE A 155 -20.99 -8.08 9.19
C PHE A 155 -21.08 -9.12 10.31
N ASN A 156 -22.05 -10.02 10.15
CA ASN A 156 -22.21 -11.23 10.96
C ASN A 156 -22.36 -12.39 10.00
N ASN A 157 -21.54 -13.40 10.10
CA ASN A 157 -21.42 -14.58 9.26
C ASN A 157 -20.79 -14.39 7.87
N GLU A 158 -21.11 -13.36 7.11
CA GLU A 158 -20.59 -13.17 5.76
C GLU A 158 -20.62 -11.69 5.36
N ILE A 159 -19.56 -11.23 4.69
CA ILE A 159 -19.50 -9.95 3.99
C ILE A 159 -19.38 -10.21 2.48
N LYS A 160 -20.08 -9.41 1.70
CA LYS A 160 -20.12 -9.47 0.23
C LYS A 160 -19.38 -8.28 -0.33
N ILE A 161 -18.58 -8.52 -1.34
CA ILE A 161 -17.78 -7.51 -2.02
C ILE A 161 -18.14 -7.57 -3.50
N PRO A 162 -19.03 -6.68 -4.00
CA PRO A 162 -19.34 -6.62 -5.41
C PRO A 162 -18.16 -6.03 -6.17
N ILE A 163 -17.85 -6.64 -7.30
CA ILE A 163 -16.85 -6.17 -8.25
C ILE A 163 -17.42 -6.21 -9.66
N THR A 164 -16.98 -5.31 -10.52
CA THR A 164 -17.34 -5.28 -11.93
C THR A 164 -16.07 -5.24 -12.75
N SER A 165 -15.99 -6.10 -13.76
CA SER A 165 -14.90 -6.10 -14.73
C SER A 165 -15.45 -5.87 -16.13
N ASN A 166 -14.78 -5.04 -16.92
CA ASN A 166 -15.13 -4.77 -18.32
C ASN A 166 -14.34 -5.68 -19.30
N GLY A 167 -13.63 -6.67 -18.76
CA GLY A 167 -12.87 -7.63 -19.54
C GLY A 167 -12.47 -8.83 -18.71
N GLN A 168 -11.59 -9.65 -19.27
CA GLN A 168 -11.01 -10.78 -18.55
C GLN A 168 -9.83 -10.28 -17.69
N GLU A 169 -9.91 -10.43 -16.36
CA GLU A 169 -8.94 -9.91 -15.41
C GLU A 169 -8.46 -11.00 -14.44
N LEU A 170 -7.15 -11.01 -14.16
CA LEU A 170 -6.60 -11.82 -13.07
C LEU A 170 -6.80 -11.09 -11.75
N VAL A 171 -7.58 -11.67 -10.85
CA VAL A 171 -7.94 -11.04 -9.57
C VAL A 171 -7.39 -11.86 -8.41
N SER A 172 -6.79 -11.17 -7.46
CA SER A 172 -6.39 -11.70 -6.16
C SER A 172 -7.04 -10.86 -5.06
N ALA A 173 -7.82 -11.49 -4.17
CA ALA A 173 -8.48 -10.81 -3.06
C ALA A 173 -8.09 -11.45 -1.72
N LYS A 174 -7.42 -10.68 -0.87
CA LYS A 174 -6.83 -11.14 0.39
C LYS A 174 -7.35 -10.33 1.57
N ILE A 175 -7.47 -10.99 2.73
CA ILE A 175 -7.86 -10.38 4.00
C ILE A 175 -6.65 -10.34 4.93
N TYR A 176 -6.47 -9.20 5.60
CA TYR A 176 -5.44 -8.96 6.63
C TYR A 176 -6.07 -8.36 7.88
N ASN A 177 -5.45 -8.53 9.02
CA ASN A 177 -5.80 -7.78 10.23
C ASN A 177 -5.11 -6.40 10.25
N LEU A 178 -5.40 -5.58 11.26
CA LEU A 178 -4.79 -4.24 11.37
C LEU A 178 -3.29 -4.25 11.70
N LYS A 179 -2.74 -5.40 12.07
CA LYS A 179 -1.28 -5.57 12.26
C LYS A 179 -0.58 -5.97 10.96
N GLY A 180 -1.32 -6.16 9.85
CA GLY A 180 -0.79 -6.62 8.58
C GLY A 180 -0.65 -8.14 8.47
N GLU A 181 -1.09 -8.91 9.48
CA GLU A 181 -1.03 -10.36 9.41
C GLU A 181 -2.07 -10.90 8.42
N PHE A 182 -1.63 -11.78 7.53
CA PHE A 182 -2.49 -12.45 6.55
C PHE A 182 -3.51 -13.35 7.25
N ILE A 183 -4.77 -13.20 6.91
CA ILE A 183 -5.87 -13.99 7.45
C ILE A 183 -6.29 -15.07 6.46
N THR A 184 -6.65 -14.68 5.24
CA THR A 184 -7.11 -15.63 4.22
C THR A 184 -7.09 -15.01 2.83
N ASN A 185 -7.13 -15.86 1.82
CA ASN A 185 -7.41 -15.50 0.44
C ASN A 185 -8.86 -15.86 0.13
N ILE A 186 -9.65 -14.92 -0.38
CA ILE A 186 -11.06 -15.14 -0.71
C ILE A 186 -11.32 -15.27 -2.21
N ALA A 187 -10.37 -14.88 -3.05
CA ALA A 187 -10.40 -15.11 -4.50
C ALA A 187 -8.99 -15.08 -5.08
N THR A 188 -8.72 -16.00 -6.00
CA THR A 188 -7.52 -15.96 -6.87
C THR A 188 -7.88 -16.63 -8.18
N GLY A 189 -7.65 -15.94 -9.28
CA GLY A 189 -7.87 -16.48 -10.63
C GLY A 189 -8.46 -15.46 -11.58
N ILE A 190 -8.69 -15.92 -12.80
CA ILE A 190 -9.26 -15.11 -13.87
C ILE A 190 -10.76 -15.00 -13.68
N ILE A 191 -11.28 -13.77 -13.68
CA ILE A 191 -12.71 -13.48 -13.78
C ILE A 191 -13.06 -13.03 -15.19
N SER A 192 -14.28 -13.35 -15.64
CA SER A 192 -14.81 -12.88 -16.92
C SER A 192 -15.32 -11.44 -16.81
N GLU A 193 -15.61 -10.83 -17.94
CA GLU A 193 -16.39 -9.61 -18.02
C GLU A 193 -17.72 -9.74 -17.28
N GLY A 194 -18.13 -8.66 -16.60
CA GLY A 194 -19.40 -8.55 -15.91
C GLY A 194 -19.29 -8.29 -14.41
N LYS A 195 -20.42 -8.50 -13.71
CA LYS A 195 -20.55 -8.31 -12.27
C LYS A 195 -20.29 -9.62 -11.53
N HIS A 196 -19.47 -9.54 -10.49
CA HIS A 196 -19.13 -10.66 -9.61
C HIS A 196 -19.32 -10.24 -8.14
N VAL A 197 -19.46 -11.22 -7.25
CA VAL A 197 -19.55 -10.97 -5.81
C VAL A 197 -18.58 -11.89 -5.09
N LEU A 198 -17.51 -11.30 -4.57
CA LEU A 198 -16.62 -12.02 -3.66
C LEU A 198 -17.25 -12.12 -2.28
N ARG A 199 -16.88 -13.14 -1.50
CA ARG A 199 -17.49 -13.40 -0.20
C ARG A 199 -16.44 -13.82 0.80
N TRP A 200 -16.55 -13.29 2.03
CA TRP A 200 -15.77 -13.75 3.15
C TRP A 200 -16.67 -14.09 4.34
N SER A 201 -16.54 -15.31 4.82
CA SER A 201 -17.31 -15.85 5.94
C SER A 201 -16.69 -15.60 7.31
N GLY A 202 -15.69 -14.72 7.42
CA GLY A 202 -14.98 -14.48 8.69
C GLY A 202 -14.03 -15.61 9.10
N MET A 203 -13.66 -16.51 8.19
CA MET A 203 -12.74 -17.61 8.46
C MET A 203 -11.32 -17.27 8.01
N ASN A 204 -10.34 -17.79 8.74
CA ASN A 204 -8.93 -17.70 8.34
C ASN A 204 -8.56 -18.85 7.39
N SER A 205 -7.31 -18.85 6.88
CA SER A 205 -6.78 -19.86 5.97
C SER A 205 -6.74 -21.30 6.52
N LYS A 206 -6.98 -21.48 7.83
CA LYS A 206 -7.08 -22.79 8.51
C LYS A 206 -8.55 -23.20 8.78
N ASN A 207 -9.52 -22.53 8.15
CA ASN A 207 -10.97 -22.74 8.37
C ASN A 207 -11.41 -22.56 9.83
N LYS A 208 -10.75 -21.66 10.59
CA LYS A 208 -11.18 -21.27 11.92
C LYS A 208 -11.70 -19.84 11.89
N ASN A 209 -12.69 -19.55 12.75
CA ASN A 209 -13.20 -18.19 12.89
C ASN A 209 -12.05 -17.21 13.21
N ALA A 210 -11.95 -16.16 12.42
CA ALA A 210 -11.10 -15.03 12.73
C ALA A 210 -11.69 -14.27 13.95
N PRO A 211 -10.87 -13.71 14.83
CA PRO A 211 -11.37 -12.93 15.97
C PRO A 211 -12.27 -11.78 15.53
N SER A 212 -13.23 -11.38 16.35
CA SER A 212 -14.01 -10.17 16.09
C SER A 212 -13.08 -8.95 16.04
N GLY A 213 -13.22 -8.13 15.02
CA GLY A 213 -12.33 -6.97 14.84
C GLY A 213 -12.49 -6.32 13.46
N THR A 214 -11.60 -5.40 13.19
CA THR A 214 -11.49 -4.74 11.89
C THR A 214 -10.45 -5.45 11.05
N TYR A 215 -10.79 -5.67 9.79
CA TYR A 215 -9.95 -6.32 8.80
C TYR A 215 -9.77 -5.42 7.60
N LEU A 216 -8.71 -5.63 6.87
CA LEU A 216 -8.41 -4.96 5.62
C LEU A 216 -8.56 -5.98 4.48
N LEU A 217 -9.42 -5.65 3.54
CA LEU A 217 -9.55 -6.34 2.27
C LEU A 217 -8.62 -5.67 1.25
N ILE A 218 -7.84 -6.47 0.56
CA ILE A 218 -6.99 -6.05 -0.55
C ILE A 218 -7.42 -6.82 -1.78
N ILE A 219 -7.75 -6.09 -2.84
CA ILE A 219 -8.05 -6.65 -4.15
C ILE A 219 -7.06 -6.10 -5.16
N ASP A 220 -6.40 -6.99 -5.88
CA ASP A 220 -5.38 -6.72 -6.88
C ASP A 220 -5.77 -7.39 -8.19
N ASN A 221 -5.72 -6.67 -9.29
CA ASN A 221 -5.92 -7.18 -10.65
C ASN A 221 -4.70 -6.95 -11.58
N GLU A 222 -3.48 -6.86 -11.01
CA GLU A 222 -2.22 -6.53 -11.70
C GLU A 222 -2.12 -5.10 -12.25
N LYS A 223 -3.24 -4.39 -12.44
CA LYS A 223 -3.29 -3.01 -12.95
C LYS A 223 -3.66 -2.02 -11.86
N THR A 224 -4.54 -2.43 -10.96
CA THR A 224 -5.10 -1.55 -9.91
C THR A 224 -5.20 -2.29 -8.58
N PHE A 225 -5.14 -1.51 -7.49
CA PHE A 225 -5.34 -1.98 -6.13
C PHE A 225 -6.56 -1.32 -5.52
N HIS A 226 -7.39 -2.11 -4.85
CA HIS A 226 -8.49 -1.62 -4.05
C HIS A 226 -8.34 -2.11 -2.62
N SER A 227 -8.52 -1.20 -1.64
CA SER A 227 -8.53 -1.56 -0.23
C SER A 227 -9.81 -1.07 0.45
N GLN A 228 -10.40 -1.91 1.31
CA GLN A 228 -11.57 -1.55 2.12
C GLN A 228 -11.38 -2.03 3.56
N LYS A 229 -11.94 -1.25 4.50
CA LYS A 229 -11.89 -1.52 5.94
C LYS A 229 -13.26 -1.97 6.44
#